data_613c29a2f659664bf490c7e8f08767f7
#
_entry.id   613c29a2f659664bf490c7e8f08767f7
#
_cell.length_a   1.000
_cell.length_b   1.000
_cell.length_c   1.000
_cell.angle_alpha   90.00
_cell.angle_beta   90.00
_cell.angle_gamma   90.00
#
_symmetry.space_group_name_H-M   'P 1'
#
loop_
_entity.id
_entity.type
_entity.pdbx_description
1 polymer ?
#
loop_
_entity_poly.entity_id
_entity_poly.type
_entity_poly.pdbx_seq_one_letter_code
_entity_poly.pdbx_strand_id
1 'polypeptide(L)'
;SYSTISPSLGAKSLDVMVQAGIIAFILVAILMIVRYRLPGTIAVISLMGQAAATLAVVSGYFTVFPGSTLTLPGIAGIILGIGMGVDANVITAERIKEELSKNKTLEGAVNSGFKMGLTPIIDGNVTIVIVAAILMGAFGPTDGFWAKVFNPIFYWFGPSTAGTIYSFGFTLLTSVLLNFVFGVWATRVMIRGAVHFKPLRKAWLFGGKKEGGADFKTPSINFIGNRKKFYTFSCALIAVVLVFCGIFGVKMDVEFKGGSMITLAYEGDADLSDLKSTIGAELGKSNLTLQTGSDISGNQTLTVTLPGSDTLTTEQLDNLLAALNEQYPDNKFVQNEVSNVDATIGKEFLVKSVVALVAACVLILLYVAYRFRKIGGLKAGSTAIVALLHDMFVVFGVFVLLRIPLNGNFIAALLTILGYSINDTVVIYDRIRENNGLYGKKMSLPELVNLSINQSFGRSMMTSITTCIALAIVCVVSII
;
A
#
# COMPACT_ATOMS: atom_id res chain seq x y z
N SER A 1 -19.84 -11.54 15.56
CA SER A 1 -19.34 -11.71 14.18
C SER A 1 -18.18 -12.69 14.16
N TYR A 2 -18.12 -13.51 13.14
CA TYR A 2 -16.98 -14.42 12.89
C TYR A 2 -16.76 -14.53 11.38
N SER A 3 -15.51 -14.79 10.99
CA SER A 3 -15.12 -15.11 9.63
C SER A 3 -14.25 -16.36 9.67
N THR A 4 -14.53 -17.30 8.78
CA THR A 4 -13.76 -18.53 8.63
C THR A 4 -13.39 -18.72 7.17
N ILE A 5 -12.15 -19.14 6.91
CA ILE A 5 -11.62 -19.45 5.58
C ILE A 5 -11.19 -20.91 5.61
N SER A 6 -11.47 -21.64 4.53
CA SER A 6 -11.05 -23.04 4.45
C SER A 6 -9.51 -23.14 4.47
N PRO A 7 -8.94 -24.15 5.17
CA PRO A 7 -7.48 -24.32 5.25
C PRO A 7 -6.82 -24.52 3.88
N SER A 8 -7.49 -25.18 2.95
CA SER A 8 -7.01 -25.41 1.58
C SER A 8 -6.90 -24.12 0.78
N LEU A 9 -7.92 -23.22 0.88
CA LEU A 9 -7.91 -21.92 0.22
C LEU A 9 -6.83 -21.02 0.83
N GLY A 10 -6.69 -21.03 2.16
CA GLY A 10 -5.65 -20.27 2.84
C GLY A 10 -4.24 -20.67 2.44
N ALA A 11 -3.96 -21.97 2.35
CA ALA A 11 -2.66 -22.50 1.94
C ALA A 11 -2.33 -22.17 0.47
N LYS A 12 -3.28 -22.35 -0.45
CA LYS A 12 -3.09 -22.01 -1.87
C LYS A 12 -2.90 -20.50 -2.06
N SER A 13 -3.69 -19.69 -1.38
CA SER A 13 -3.57 -18.21 -1.43
C SER A 13 -2.21 -17.75 -0.94
N LEU A 14 -1.68 -18.37 0.12
CA LEU A 14 -0.34 -18.10 0.62
C LEU A 14 0.72 -18.43 -0.43
N ASP A 15 0.64 -19.60 -1.07
CA ASP A 15 1.60 -20.05 -2.08
C ASP A 15 1.63 -19.10 -3.29
N VAL A 16 0.46 -18.74 -3.82
CA VAL A 16 0.30 -17.78 -4.92
C VAL A 16 0.92 -16.41 -4.56
N MET A 17 0.66 -15.91 -3.36
CA MET A 17 1.19 -14.61 -2.92
C MET A 17 2.71 -14.65 -2.71
N VAL A 18 3.26 -15.77 -2.22
CA VAL A 18 4.71 -15.96 -2.10
C VAL A 18 5.37 -15.99 -3.47
N GLN A 19 4.80 -16.72 -4.43
CA GLN A 19 5.29 -16.73 -5.81
C GLN A 19 5.25 -15.35 -6.44
N ALA A 20 4.13 -14.63 -6.29
CA ALA A 20 4.00 -13.24 -6.75
C ALA A 20 5.08 -12.34 -6.14
N GLY A 21 5.33 -12.47 -4.84
CA GLY A 21 6.36 -11.73 -4.12
C GLY A 21 7.77 -11.99 -4.64
N ILE A 22 8.10 -13.25 -4.92
CA ILE A 22 9.40 -13.65 -5.49
C ILE A 22 9.58 -13.07 -6.91
N ILE A 23 8.57 -13.19 -7.76
CA ILE A 23 8.61 -12.67 -9.14
C ILE A 23 8.76 -11.14 -9.11
N ALA A 24 7.96 -10.46 -8.28
CA ALA A 24 8.04 -9.02 -8.10
C ALA A 24 9.43 -8.59 -7.64
N PHE A 25 10.00 -9.29 -6.64
CA PHE A 25 11.34 -9.02 -6.14
C PHE A 25 12.40 -9.16 -7.24
N ILE A 26 12.36 -10.24 -8.04
CA ILE A 26 13.33 -10.49 -9.12
C ILE A 26 13.26 -9.34 -10.17
N LEU A 27 12.06 -8.93 -10.59
CA LEU A 27 11.92 -7.87 -11.59
C LEU A 27 12.38 -6.51 -11.06
N VAL A 28 12.05 -6.19 -9.81
CA VAL A 28 12.56 -4.97 -9.16
C VAL A 28 14.09 -5.03 -9.01
N ALA A 29 14.65 -6.19 -8.66
CA ALA A 29 16.10 -6.38 -8.56
C ALA A 29 16.80 -6.15 -9.92
N ILE A 30 16.27 -6.72 -10.99
CA ILE A 30 16.80 -6.51 -12.35
C ILE A 30 16.77 -5.02 -12.71
N LEU A 31 15.62 -4.35 -12.49
CA LEU A 31 15.47 -2.93 -12.76
C LEU A 31 16.49 -2.08 -11.99
N MET A 32 16.67 -2.38 -10.69
CA MET A 32 17.62 -1.67 -9.83
C MET A 32 19.07 -1.86 -10.28
N ILE A 33 19.46 -3.08 -10.63
CA ILE A 33 20.82 -3.39 -11.09
C ILE A 33 21.08 -2.71 -12.44
N VAL A 34 20.17 -2.80 -13.39
CA VAL A 34 20.30 -2.19 -14.72
C VAL A 34 20.39 -0.66 -14.62
N ARG A 35 19.54 -0.05 -13.79
CA ARG A 35 19.44 1.42 -13.67
C ARG A 35 20.56 2.04 -12.85
N TYR A 36 20.94 1.39 -11.73
CA TYR A 36 21.86 1.95 -10.74
C TYR A 36 23.19 1.20 -10.63
N ARG A 37 23.37 0.10 -11.37
CA ARG A 37 24.62 -0.69 -11.41
C ARG A 37 25.03 -1.14 -10.00
N LEU A 38 26.24 -0.75 -9.52
CA LEU A 38 26.75 -1.18 -8.22
C LEU A 38 25.88 -0.72 -7.02
N PRO A 39 25.45 0.54 -6.90
CA PRO A 39 24.45 0.92 -5.91
C PRO A 39 23.15 0.08 -5.99
N GLY A 40 22.72 -0.26 -7.21
CA GLY A 40 21.55 -1.13 -7.41
C GLY A 40 21.77 -2.55 -6.92
N THR A 41 22.95 -3.14 -7.19
CA THR A 41 23.30 -4.49 -6.68
C THR A 41 23.34 -4.50 -5.14
N ILE A 42 23.95 -3.48 -4.53
CA ILE A 42 24.00 -3.35 -3.08
C ILE A 42 22.59 -3.16 -2.50
N ALA A 43 21.75 -2.36 -3.16
CA ALA A 43 20.36 -2.18 -2.78
C ALA A 43 19.58 -3.50 -2.79
N VAL A 44 19.76 -4.36 -3.80
CA VAL A 44 19.13 -5.67 -3.87
C VAL A 44 19.56 -6.57 -2.70
N ILE A 45 20.83 -6.61 -2.36
CA ILE A 45 21.34 -7.37 -1.20
C ILE A 45 20.70 -6.83 0.10
N SER A 46 20.61 -5.53 0.23
CA SER A 46 19.95 -4.86 1.37
C SER A 46 18.47 -5.22 1.47
N LEU A 47 17.76 -5.22 0.34
CA LEU A 47 16.34 -5.58 0.27
C LEU A 47 16.10 -7.06 0.60
N MET A 48 17.00 -7.97 0.21
CA MET A 48 16.93 -9.36 0.64
C MET A 48 17.02 -9.48 2.16
N GLY A 49 17.98 -8.77 2.77
CA GLY A 49 18.11 -8.72 4.22
C GLY A 49 16.88 -8.13 4.91
N GLN A 50 16.30 -7.06 4.36
CA GLN A 50 15.08 -6.44 4.87
C GLN A 50 13.88 -7.41 4.78
N ALA A 51 13.68 -8.07 3.64
CA ALA A 51 12.59 -9.03 3.45
C ALA A 51 12.72 -10.22 4.42
N ALA A 52 13.91 -10.81 4.52
CA ALA A 52 14.16 -11.92 5.44
C ALA A 52 13.94 -11.51 6.90
N ALA A 53 14.43 -10.33 7.31
CA ALA A 53 14.24 -9.83 8.67
C ALA A 53 12.75 -9.50 8.95
N THR A 54 12.02 -8.95 7.97
CA THR A 54 10.58 -8.69 8.10
C THR A 54 9.81 -10.00 8.31
N LEU A 55 10.08 -11.03 7.51
CA LEU A 55 9.50 -12.35 7.68
C LEU A 55 9.84 -12.95 9.06
N ALA A 56 11.07 -12.84 9.52
CA ALA A 56 11.50 -13.33 10.83
C ALA A 56 10.77 -12.63 11.99
N VAL A 57 10.55 -11.31 11.90
CA VAL A 57 9.79 -10.57 12.93
C VAL A 57 8.31 -10.96 12.88
N VAL A 58 7.71 -11.01 11.70
CA VAL A 58 6.27 -11.32 11.53
C VAL A 58 5.96 -12.75 11.96
N SER A 59 6.85 -13.71 11.68
CA SER A 59 6.70 -15.11 12.12
C SER A 59 6.90 -15.33 13.63
N GLY A 60 7.31 -14.27 14.38
CA GLY A 60 7.60 -14.40 15.79
C GLY A 60 8.90 -15.14 16.12
N TYR A 61 9.82 -15.26 15.15
CA TYR A 61 11.13 -15.89 15.37
C TYR A 61 11.91 -15.22 16.51
N PHE A 62 11.78 -13.91 16.63
CA PHE A 62 12.35 -13.17 17.75
C PHE A 62 11.33 -13.14 18.91
N THR A 63 11.60 -13.83 19.98
CA THR A 63 10.72 -13.93 21.17
C THR A 63 10.39 -12.58 21.82
N VAL A 64 11.18 -11.55 21.54
CA VAL A 64 10.97 -10.18 22.05
C VAL A 64 9.79 -9.48 21.35
N PHE A 65 9.45 -9.88 20.12
CA PHE A 65 8.34 -9.31 19.37
C PHE A 65 7.21 -10.34 19.31
N PRO A 66 5.99 -10.00 19.75
CA PRO A 66 4.86 -10.88 19.54
C PRO A 66 4.66 -11.08 18.02
N GLY A 67 4.69 -12.32 17.57
CA GLY A 67 4.36 -12.66 16.20
C GLY A 67 2.92 -12.24 15.86
N SER A 68 2.68 -11.96 14.60
CA SER A 68 1.34 -11.71 14.07
C SER A 68 0.94 -12.85 13.14
N THR A 69 -0.34 -13.19 13.14
CA THR A 69 -0.85 -14.12 12.12
C THR A 69 -0.65 -13.53 10.75
N LEU A 70 0.01 -14.28 9.88
CA LEU A 70 0.25 -13.85 8.50
C LEU A 70 -1.07 -13.96 7.72
N THR A 71 -1.60 -12.84 7.32
CA THR A 71 -2.83 -12.74 6.53
C THR A 71 -2.50 -12.30 5.09
N LEU A 72 -3.44 -12.47 4.14
CA LEU A 72 -3.24 -12.00 2.76
C LEU A 72 -2.89 -10.50 2.70
N PRO A 73 -3.62 -9.59 3.40
CA PRO A 73 -3.20 -8.19 3.49
C PRO A 73 -1.83 -8.02 4.18
N GLY A 74 -1.48 -8.86 5.16
CA GLY A 74 -0.16 -8.85 5.79
C GLY A 74 0.96 -9.14 4.80
N ILE A 75 0.79 -10.13 3.91
CA ILE A 75 1.75 -10.44 2.85
C ILE A 75 1.85 -9.26 1.86
N ALA A 76 0.72 -8.68 1.46
CA ALA A 76 0.69 -7.48 0.63
C ALA A 76 1.47 -6.32 1.29
N GLY A 77 1.37 -6.18 2.61
CA GLY A 77 2.17 -5.23 3.39
C GLY A 77 3.68 -5.49 3.32
N ILE A 78 4.12 -6.75 3.31
CA ILE A 78 5.53 -7.12 3.13
C ILE A 78 6.00 -6.76 1.72
N ILE A 79 5.23 -7.10 0.68
CA ILE A 79 5.56 -6.81 -0.72
C ILE A 79 5.64 -5.29 -0.94
N LEU A 80 4.70 -4.54 -0.38
CA LEU A 80 4.73 -3.08 -0.41
C LEU A 80 5.94 -2.54 0.36
N GLY A 81 6.29 -3.14 1.49
CA GLY A 81 7.49 -2.82 2.28
C GLY A 81 8.79 -2.99 1.50
N ILE A 82 8.87 -4.00 0.63
CA ILE A 82 9.99 -4.17 -0.31
C ILE A 82 10.02 -2.99 -1.30
N GLY A 83 8.88 -2.62 -1.88
CA GLY A 83 8.78 -1.45 -2.77
C GLY A 83 9.28 -0.17 -2.10
N MET A 84 8.89 0.08 -0.86
CA MET A 84 9.35 1.24 -0.07
C MET A 84 10.85 1.16 0.30
N GLY A 85 11.37 -0.04 0.51
CA GLY A 85 12.81 -0.26 0.72
C GLY A 85 13.65 0.16 -0.48
N VAL A 86 13.11 0.02 -1.69
CA VAL A 86 13.72 0.51 -2.93
C VAL A 86 13.83 2.04 -2.92
N ASP A 87 12.82 2.76 -2.43
CA ASP A 87 12.78 4.22 -2.47
C ASP A 87 13.98 4.86 -1.77
N ALA A 88 14.35 4.39 -0.58
CA ALA A 88 15.51 4.88 0.15
C ALA A 88 16.81 4.73 -0.66
N ASN A 89 16.96 3.60 -1.34
CA ASN A 89 18.11 3.29 -2.18
C ASN A 89 18.13 4.13 -3.47
N VAL A 90 16.97 4.33 -4.10
CA VAL A 90 16.80 5.19 -5.29
C VAL A 90 17.18 6.64 -4.96
N ILE A 91 16.67 7.18 -3.83
CA ILE A 91 17.03 8.53 -3.36
C ILE A 91 18.53 8.68 -3.25
N THR A 92 19.17 7.75 -2.56
CA THR A 92 20.61 7.80 -2.31
C THR A 92 21.41 7.68 -3.61
N ALA A 93 21.03 6.76 -4.51
CA ALA A 93 21.72 6.55 -5.78
C ALA A 93 21.58 7.76 -6.73
N GLU A 94 20.39 8.36 -6.84
CA GLU A 94 20.19 9.57 -7.65
C GLU A 94 20.95 10.78 -7.05
N ARG A 95 21.02 10.92 -5.72
CA ARG A 95 21.80 11.97 -5.07
C ARG A 95 23.31 11.77 -5.30
N ILE A 96 23.82 10.55 -5.24
CA ILE A 96 25.23 10.26 -5.57
C ILE A 96 25.52 10.65 -7.02
N LYS A 97 24.64 10.30 -7.95
CA LYS A 97 24.77 10.65 -9.36
C LYS A 97 24.71 12.17 -9.60
N GLU A 98 23.82 12.89 -8.89
CA GLU A 98 23.75 14.35 -8.92
C GLU A 98 25.06 14.99 -8.45
N GLU A 99 25.64 14.49 -7.36
CA GLU A 99 26.89 15.02 -6.83
C GLU A 99 28.10 14.69 -7.73
N LEU A 100 28.11 13.52 -8.39
CA LEU A 100 29.09 13.20 -9.42
C LEU A 100 29.00 14.15 -10.63
N SER A 101 27.78 14.57 -11.00
CA SER A 101 27.61 15.54 -12.10
C SER A 101 28.17 16.94 -11.81
N LYS A 102 28.33 17.25 -10.51
CA LYS A 102 28.99 18.48 -10.04
C LYS A 102 30.53 18.36 -9.96
N ASN A 103 31.12 17.34 -10.60
CA ASN A 103 32.56 17.04 -10.61
C ASN A 103 33.18 16.78 -9.23
N LYS A 104 32.41 16.30 -8.26
CA LYS A 104 32.94 15.83 -6.99
C LYS A 104 33.69 14.50 -7.15
N THR A 105 34.68 14.26 -6.29
CA THR A 105 35.30 12.94 -6.19
C THR A 105 34.26 11.88 -5.82
N LEU A 106 34.49 10.63 -6.21
CA LEU A 106 33.54 9.54 -5.92
C LEU A 106 33.20 9.43 -4.43
N GLU A 107 34.22 9.51 -3.57
CA GLU A 107 34.05 9.46 -2.12
C GLU A 107 33.26 10.68 -1.60
N GLY A 108 33.59 11.87 -2.09
CA GLY A 108 32.87 13.11 -1.78
C GLY A 108 31.41 13.05 -2.24
N ALA A 109 31.14 12.51 -3.43
CA ALA A 109 29.78 12.34 -3.96
C ALA A 109 28.95 11.34 -3.15
N VAL A 110 29.55 10.21 -2.74
CA VAL A 110 28.91 9.20 -1.89
C VAL A 110 28.57 9.79 -0.52
N ASN A 111 29.52 10.45 0.14
CA ASN A 111 29.28 11.06 1.45
C ASN A 111 28.21 12.16 1.40
N SER A 112 28.26 13.03 0.38
CA SER A 112 27.25 14.07 0.18
C SER A 112 25.89 13.47 -0.16
N GLY A 113 25.84 12.47 -1.04
CA GLY A 113 24.60 11.78 -1.45
C GLY A 113 23.86 11.18 -0.27
N PHE A 114 24.55 10.48 0.63
CA PHE A 114 23.95 9.95 1.86
C PHE A 114 23.48 11.06 2.81
N LYS A 115 24.28 12.12 3.00
CA LYS A 115 23.91 13.23 3.88
C LYS A 115 22.65 13.95 3.39
N MET A 116 22.55 14.20 2.10
CA MET A 116 21.42 14.91 1.50
C MET A 116 20.20 14.02 1.31
N GLY A 117 20.41 12.71 1.06
CA GLY A 117 19.33 11.73 0.91
C GLY A 117 18.65 11.33 2.21
N LEU A 118 19.34 11.42 3.35
CA LEU A 118 18.84 10.94 4.64
C LEU A 118 17.55 11.67 5.08
N THR A 119 17.51 13.00 4.90
CA THR A 119 16.39 13.83 5.34
C THR A 119 15.07 13.44 4.66
N PRO A 120 14.96 13.42 3.32
CA PRO A 120 13.71 13.01 2.67
C PRO A 120 13.34 11.53 2.93
N ILE A 121 14.33 10.64 3.16
CA ILE A 121 14.06 9.25 3.53
C ILE A 121 13.39 9.17 4.91
N ILE A 122 13.90 9.90 5.90
CA ILE A 122 13.30 9.94 7.23
C ILE A 122 11.89 10.55 7.14
N ASP A 123 11.75 11.68 6.47
CA ASP A 123 10.49 12.41 6.39
C ASP A 123 9.39 11.56 5.70
N GLY A 124 9.72 10.84 4.63
CA GLY A 124 8.79 9.93 3.96
C GLY A 124 8.41 8.73 4.83
N ASN A 125 9.38 8.10 5.47
CA ASN A 125 9.11 6.93 6.31
C ASN A 125 8.30 7.26 7.57
N VAL A 126 8.48 8.46 8.16
CA VAL A 126 7.66 8.91 9.32
C VAL A 126 6.19 8.97 8.97
N THR A 127 5.82 9.41 7.77
CA THR A 127 4.41 9.46 7.35
C THR A 127 3.79 8.07 7.26
N ILE A 128 4.55 7.08 6.82
CA ILE A 128 4.12 5.67 6.77
C ILE A 128 4.00 5.09 8.18
N VAL A 129 4.93 5.41 9.08
CA VAL A 129 4.84 5.02 10.50
C VAL A 129 3.57 5.57 11.14
N ILE A 130 3.18 6.82 10.86
CA ILE A 130 1.92 7.42 11.35
C ILE A 130 0.72 6.59 10.89
N VAL A 131 0.66 6.24 9.62
CA VAL A 131 -0.43 5.45 9.05
C VAL A 131 -0.48 4.03 9.65
N ALA A 132 0.66 3.35 9.71
CA ALA A 132 0.76 2.00 10.28
C ALA A 132 0.36 1.99 11.77
N ALA A 133 0.79 3.00 12.54
CA ALA A 133 0.44 3.15 13.95
C ALA A 133 -1.07 3.36 14.14
N ILE A 134 -1.72 4.14 13.27
CA ILE A 134 -3.18 4.34 13.31
C ILE A 134 -3.91 3.04 12.97
N LEU A 135 -3.47 2.30 11.93
CA LEU A 135 -4.04 1.00 11.59
C LEU A 135 -3.98 0.04 12.78
N MET A 136 -2.81 -0.05 13.41
CA MET A 136 -2.63 -0.91 14.57
C MET A 136 -3.42 -0.42 15.79
N GLY A 137 -3.52 0.90 15.99
CA GLY A 137 -4.25 1.50 17.11
C GLY A 137 -5.78 1.39 16.98
N ALA A 138 -6.29 1.55 15.77
CA ALA A 138 -7.72 1.46 15.51
C ALA A 138 -8.24 0.02 15.48
N PHE A 139 -7.47 -0.91 14.89
CA PHE A 139 -7.96 -2.27 14.56
C PHE A 139 -7.21 -3.38 15.29
N GLY A 140 -6.27 -3.04 16.16
CA GLY A 140 -5.49 -4.00 16.94
C GLY A 140 -6.13 -4.39 18.27
N PRO A 141 -5.46 -5.31 18.99
CA PRO A 141 -5.85 -5.69 20.36
C PRO A 141 -5.89 -4.47 21.29
N THR A 142 -6.91 -4.38 22.13
CA THR A 142 -7.15 -3.22 23.02
C THR A 142 -6.05 -3.03 24.08
N ASP A 143 -5.32 -4.07 24.43
CA ASP A 143 -4.16 -4.06 25.33
C ASP A 143 -2.85 -3.67 24.63
N GLY A 144 -2.86 -3.61 23.29
CA GLY A 144 -1.71 -3.25 22.46
C GLY A 144 -1.20 -1.84 22.72
N PHE A 145 0.11 -1.63 22.53
CA PHE A 145 0.75 -0.32 22.72
C PHE A 145 0.08 0.80 21.90
N TRP A 146 -0.14 0.58 20.61
CA TRP A 146 -0.75 1.59 19.73
C TRP A 146 -2.22 1.83 20.04
N ALA A 147 -2.96 0.79 20.46
CA ALA A 147 -4.33 0.96 20.93
C ALA A 147 -4.39 1.87 22.16
N LYS A 148 -3.46 1.72 23.10
CA LYS A 148 -3.36 2.61 24.28
C LYS A 148 -2.98 4.05 23.89
N VAL A 149 -2.05 4.23 22.94
CA VAL A 149 -1.65 5.57 22.46
C VAL A 149 -2.80 6.30 21.79
N PHE A 150 -3.58 5.60 20.96
CA PHE A 150 -4.71 6.20 20.22
C PHE A 150 -6.06 6.02 20.95
N ASN A 151 -6.06 5.50 22.18
CA ASN A 151 -7.27 5.37 23.00
C ASN A 151 -8.09 6.66 23.07
N PRO A 152 -7.52 7.88 23.24
CA PRO A 152 -8.33 9.10 23.28
C PRO A 152 -9.18 9.35 22.03
N ILE A 153 -8.75 8.80 20.87
CA ILE A 153 -9.46 8.93 19.61
C ILE A 153 -10.48 7.82 19.42
N PHE A 154 -10.13 6.57 19.82
CA PHE A 154 -10.93 5.38 19.53
C PHE A 154 -11.72 4.86 20.74
N TYR A 155 -11.64 5.49 21.91
CA TYR A 155 -12.32 5.06 23.13
C TYR A 155 -13.84 4.88 22.97
N TRP A 156 -14.48 5.73 22.18
CA TRP A 156 -15.92 5.71 21.95
C TRP A 156 -16.40 4.56 21.05
N PHE A 157 -15.47 3.87 20.41
CA PHE A 157 -15.75 2.74 19.54
C PHE A 157 -15.45 1.45 20.30
N GLY A 158 -16.34 0.49 20.24
CA GLY A 158 -16.16 -0.81 20.87
C GLY A 158 -14.89 -1.55 20.36
N PRO A 159 -14.49 -2.63 21.05
CA PRO A 159 -13.36 -3.46 20.64
C PRO A 159 -13.68 -4.13 19.29
N SER A 160 -13.24 -3.56 18.20
CA SER A 160 -13.28 -4.18 16.88
C SER A 160 -11.87 -4.58 16.48
N THR A 161 -11.56 -5.84 16.63
CA THR A 161 -10.30 -6.43 16.16
C THR A 161 -10.50 -6.93 14.74
N ALA A 162 -10.12 -6.14 13.75
CA ALA A 162 -9.98 -6.62 12.38
C ALA A 162 -8.54 -7.15 12.21
N GLY A 163 -8.33 -8.41 12.53
CA GLY A 163 -7.01 -9.03 12.55
C GLY A 163 -6.25 -8.91 11.22
N THR A 164 -6.96 -8.88 10.12
CA THR A 164 -6.39 -8.67 8.76
C THR A 164 -5.79 -7.27 8.59
N ILE A 165 -6.49 -6.22 9.02
CA ILE A 165 -6.03 -4.83 8.94
C ILE A 165 -4.89 -4.58 9.94
N TYR A 166 -5.00 -5.15 11.15
CA TYR A 166 -3.92 -5.09 12.14
C TYR A 166 -2.64 -5.75 11.62
N SER A 167 -2.74 -6.97 11.07
CA SER A 167 -1.61 -7.70 10.48
C SER A 167 -0.94 -6.88 9.37
N PHE A 168 -1.73 -6.26 8.51
CA PHE A 168 -1.23 -5.35 7.48
C PHE A 168 -0.47 -4.15 8.08
N GLY A 169 -1.05 -3.46 9.07
CA GLY A 169 -0.38 -2.36 9.78
C GLY A 169 0.92 -2.79 10.46
N PHE A 170 0.92 -3.97 11.08
CA PHE A 170 2.09 -4.54 11.74
C PHE A 170 3.23 -4.86 10.76
N THR A 171 2.91 -5.51 9.62
CA THR A 171 3.91 -5.81 8.60
C THR A 171 4.46 -4.55 7.94
N LEU A 172 3.61 -3.56 7.70
CA LEU A 172 4.01 -2.26 7.16
C LEU A 172 4.95 -1.52 8.11
N LEU A 173 4.61 -1.43 9.41
CA LEU A 173 5.45 -0.80 10.43
C LEU A 173 6.80 -1.50 10.53
N THR A 174 6.79 -2.83 10.62
CA THR A 174 8.01 -3.65 10.70
C THR A 174 8.90 -3.42 9.49
N SER A 175 8.34 -3.46 8.27
CA SER A 175 9.08 -3.23 7.04
C SER A 175 9.73 -1.85 6.99
N VAL A 176 9.02 -0.80 7.41
CA VAL A 176 9.55 0.57 7.44
C VAL A 176 10.65 0.72 8.48
N LEU A 177 10.51 0.15 9.67
CA LEU A 177 11.56 0.18 10.69
C LEU A 177 12.82 -0.55 10.22
N LEU A 178 12.65 -1.73 9.61
CA LEU A 178 13.77 -2.49 9.06
C LEU A 178 14.41 -1.82 7.83
N ASN A 179 13.65 -0.99 7.09
CA ASN A 179 14.20 -0.18 6.02
C ASN A 179 15.27 0.82 6.52
N PHE A 180 15.14 1.38 7.72
CA PHE A 180 16.21 2.20 8.30
C PHE A 180 17.49 1.39 8.55
N VAL A 181 17.35 0.13 8.97
CA VAL A 181 18.50 -0.75 9.22
C VAL A 181 19.13 -1.18 7.91
N PHE A 182 18.35 -1.77 7.01
CA PHE A 182 18.86 -2.35 5.77
C PHE A 182 18.98 -1.33 4.65
N GLY A 183 17.92 -0.61 4.33
CA GLY A 183 17.88 0.35 3.22
C GLY A 183 18.75 1.59 3.43
N VAL A 184 18.96 2.01 4.68
CA VAL A 184 19.76 3.21 4.98
C VAL A 184 21.13 2.85 5.55
N TRP A 185 21.17 2.20 6.73
CA TRP A 185 22.44 1.99 7.44
C TRP A 185 23.31 0.93 6.76
N ALA A 186 22.78 -0.28 6.49
CA ALA A 186 23.57 -1.35 5.88
C ALA A 186 24.00 -0.98 4.45
N THR A 187 23.10 -0.41 3.64
CA THR A 187 23.44 0.10 2.30
C THR A 187 24.57 1.14 2.37
N ARG A 188 24.51 2.06 3.33
CA ARG A 188 25.58 3.07 3.51
C ARG A 188 26.93 2.42 3.82
N VAL A 189 26.95 1.43 4.71
CA VAL A 189 28.18 0.71 5.08
C VAL A 189 28.73 -0.03 3.86
N MET A 190 27.89 -0.77 3.14
CA MET A 190 28.30 -1.54 1.96
C MET A 190 28.79 -0.64 0.82
N ILE A 191 28.12 0.47 0.52
CA ILE A 191 28.55 1.41 -0.53
C ILE A 191 29.87 2.07 -0.15
N ARG A 192 30.07 2.46 1.11
CA ARG A 192 31.35 3.01 1.57
C ARG A 192 32.48 1.97 1.46
N GLY A 193 32.23 0.73 1.88
CA GLY A 193 33.17 -0.37 1.69
C GLY A 193 33.55 -0.56 0.21
N ALA A 194 32.57 -0.55 -0.67
CA ALA A 194 32.79 -0.68 -2.12
C ALA A 194 33.67 0.46 -2.70
N VAL A 195 33.50 1.69 -2.22
CA VAL A 195 34.33 2.84 -2.66
C VAL A 195 35.81 2.71 -2.21
N HIS A 196 36.04 2.07 -1.06
CA HIS A 196 37.42 1.82 -0.59
C HIS A 196 38.09 0.64 -1.31
N PHE A 197 37.33 -0.25 -1.92
CA PHE A 197 37.87 -1.40 -2.64
C PHE A 197 38.30 -1.00 -4.06
N LYS A 198 39.61 -1.02 -4.35
CA LYS A 198 40.21 -0.51 -5.59
C LYS A 198 39.52 -0.95 -6.89
N PRO A 199 39.13 -2.25 -7.11
CA PRO A 199 38.45 -2.69 -8.31
C PRO A 199 37.08 -2.03 -8.54
N LEU A 200 36.36 -1.68 -7.45
CA LEU A 200 35.02 -1.10 -7.49
C LEU A 200 35.03 0.43 -7.45
N ARG A 201 36.17 1.06 -7.19
CA ARG A 201 36.36 2.52 -7.12
C ARG A 201 36.34 3.17 -8.52
N LYS A 202 35.26 2.97 -9.26
CA LYS A 202 35.09 3.50 -10.62
C LYS A 202 33.79 4.31 -10.71
N ALA A 203 33.87 5.59 -11.08
CA ALA A 203 32.72 6.48 -11.13
C ALA A 203 31.58 5.93 -12.00
N TRP A 204 31.92 5.25 -13.11
CA TRP A 204 30.90 4.68 -14.00
C TRP A 204 30.05 3.58 -13.33
N LEU A 205 30.55 2.86 -12.36
CA LEU A 205 29.77 1.88 -11.57
C LEU A 205 28.69 2.58 -10.71
N PHE A 206 28.88 3.85 -10.38
CA PHE A 206 27.95 4.66 -9.60
C PHE A 206 27.12 5.62 -10.48
N GLY A 207 27.01 5.35 -11.78
CA GLY A 207 26.23 6.18 -12.71
C GLY A 207 26.99 7.38 -13.28
N GLY A 208 28.29 7.52 -12.98
CA GLY A 208 29.21 8.48 -13.62
C GLY A 208 29.61 8.07 -15.05
N LYS A 209 30.34 8.94 -15.76
CA LYS A 209 31.02 8.64 -17.01
C LYS A 209 32.34 7.92 -16.76
N LYS A 210 32.88 7.24 -17.80
CA LYS A 210 34.22 6.60 -17.72
C LYS A 210 35.33 7.63 -17.51
N GLU A 211 35.18 8.81 -18.05
CA GLU A 211 36.14 9.92 -18.01
C GLU A 211 35.89 10.90 -16.85
N GLY A 212 34.98 10.58 -15.93
CA GLY A 212 34.57 11.43 -14.81
C GLY A 212 33.31 12.25 -15.07
N GLY A 213 32.69 12.75 -13.99
CA GLY A 213 31.37 13.41 -14.05
C GLY A 213 30.20 12.44 -14.25
N ALA A 214 29.00 12.97 -14.39
CA ALA A 214 27.80 12.21 -14.70
C ALA A 214 26.82 13.05 -15.55
N ASP A 215 26.04 12.39 -16.43
CA ASP A 215 24.93 13.07 -17.10
C ASP A 215 23.71 13.02 -16.17
N PHE A 216 23.48 14.11 -15.46
CA PHE A 216 22.25 14.31 -14.72
C PHE A 216 21.31 15.20 -15.55
N LYS A 217 20.57 14.57 -16.46
CA LYS A 217 19.58 15.29 -17.26
C LYS A 217 18.31 15.47 -16.45
N THR A 218 17.96 16.70 -16.12
CA THR A 218 16.64 17.05 -15.63
C THR A 218 15.71 17.33 -16.81
N PRO A 219 14.49 16.80 -16.83
CA PRO A 219 13.52 17.21 -17.84
C PRO A 219 13.25 18.71 -17.72
N SER A 220 12.83 19.32 -18.83
CA SER A 220 12.48 20.76 -18.87
C SER A 220 10.97 20.93 -19.08
N ILE A 221 10.17 20.20 -18.31
CA ILE A 221 8.70 20.25 -18.41
C ILE A 221 8.19 21.48 -17.68
N ASN A 222 7.32 22.24 -18.32
CA ASN A 222 6.66 23.38 -17.70
C ASN A 222 5.38 22.92 -16.96
N PHE A 223 5.53 22.35 -15.76
CA PHE A 223 4.42 21.87 -14.94
C PHE A 223 3.50 23.03 -14.51
N ILE A 224 4.09 24.11 -14.04
CA ILE A 224 3.33 25.27 -13.53
C ILE A 224 2.56 25.98 -14.64
N GLY A 225 3.17 26.13 -15.84
CA GLY A 225 2.48 26.70 -17.01
C GLY A 225 1.30 25.84 -17.47
N ASN A 226 1.44 24.51 -17.38
CA ASN A 226 0.39 23.55 -17.78
C ASN A 226 -0.62 23.22 -16.67
N ARG A 227 -0.57 23.88 -15.50
CA ARG A 227 -1.42 23.57 -14.34
C ARG A 227 -2.91 23.47 -14.65
N LYS A 228 -3.42 24.33 -15.57
CA LYS A 228 -4.83 24.30 -15.97
C LYS A 228 -5.23 22.98 -16.61
N LYS A 229 -4.35 22.38 -17.44
CA LYS A 229 -4.60 21.08 -18.08
C LYS A 229 -4.70 19.96 -17.05
N PHE A 230 -3.81 19.95 -16.05
CA PHE A 230 -3.83 18.97 -14.97
C PHE A 230 -5.09 19.11 -14.11
N TYR A 231 -5.48 20.33 -13.73
CA TYR A 231 -6.71 20.56 -12.98
C TYR A 231 -7.96 20.15 -13.77
N THR A 232 -8.02 20.50 -15.07
CA THR A 232 -9.16 20.10 -15.92
C THR A 232 -9.27 18.58 -16.01
N PHE A 233 -8.15 17.87 -16.18
CA PHE A 233 -8.12 16.40 -16.21
C PHE A 233 -8.61 15.79 -14.88
N SER A 234 -8.07 16.27 -13.75
CA SER A 234 -8.49 15.80 -12.42
C SER A 234 -9.96 16.09 -12.13
N CYS A 235 -10.44 17.29 -12.46
CA CYS A 235 -11.86 17.63 -12.27
C CYS A 235 -12.78 16.77 -13.17
N ALA A 236 -12.36 16.49 -14.42
CA ALA A 236 -13.11 15.61 -15.31
C ALA A 236 -13.20 14.18 -14.75
N LEU A 237 -12.08 13.65 -14.23
CA LEU A 237 -12.04 12.34 -13.60
C LEU A 237 -12.96 12.27 -12.38
N ILE A 238 -12.90 13.28 -11.50
CA ILE A 238 -13.80 13.39 -10.34
C ILE A 238 -15.27 13.45 -10.78
N ALA A 239 -15.59 14.24 -11.80
CA ALA A 239 -16.94 14.35 -12.32
C ALA A 239 -17.46 13.00 -12.85
N VAL A 240 -16.63 12.24 -13.59
CA VAL A 240 -16.98 10.89 -14.06
C VAL A 240 -17.32 9.97 -12.87
N VAL A 241 -16.47 9.94 -11.83
CA VAL A 241 -16.72 9.12 -10.63
C VAL A 241 -18.04 9.52 -9.96
N LEU A 242 -18.31 10.83 -9.80
CA LEU A 242 -19.55 11.30 -9.18
C LEU A 242 -20.79 10.91 -10.00
N VAL A 243 -20.72 11.00 -11.33
CA VAL A 243 -21.81 10.55 -12.22
C VAL A 243 -22.06 9.05 -12.05
N PHE A 244 -21.01 8.23 -12.03
CA PHE A 244 -21.16 6.79 -11.81
C PHE A 244 -21.71 6.47 -10.42
N CYS A 245 -21.28 7.18 -9.37
CA CYS A 245 -21.87 7.06 -8.03
C CYS A 245 -23.37 7.40 -8.02
N GLY A 246 -23.79 8.43 -8.76
CA GLY A 246 -25.18 8.83 -8.85
C GLY A 246 -26.05 7.83 -9.61
N ILE A 247 -25.53 7.21 -10.67
CA ILE A 247 -26.28 6.26 -11.51
C ILE A 247 -26.32 4.87 -10.87
N PHE A 248 -25.18 4.36 -10.43
CA PHE A 248 -25.04 2.96 -10.01
C PHE A 248 -25.00 2.77 -8.49
N GLY A 249 -24.89 3.85 -7.72
CA GLY A 249 -24.67 3.81 -6.28
C GLY A 249 -23.32 3.21 -5.88
N VAL A 250 -23.08 3.13 -4.57
CA VAL A 250 -21.87 2.54 -3.98
C VAL A 250 -22.23 1.18 -3.39
N LYS A 251 -21.50 0.14 -3.79
CA LYS A 251 -21.64 -1.18 -3.16
C LYS A 251 -20.84 -1.20 -1.85
N MET A 252 -21.48 -1.57 -0.78
CA MET A 252 -20.84 -1.81 0.53
C MET A 252 -20.93 -3.30 0.84
N ASP A 253 -19.85 -3.83 1.38
CA ASP A 253 -19.74 -5.20 1.87
C ASP A 253 -20.55 -5.43 3.15
N VAL A 254 -20.77 -6.71 3.50
CA VAL A 254 -21.41 -7.11 4.76
C VAL A 254 -20.60 -6.66 5.97
N GLU A 255 -19.30 -6.51 5.84
CA GLU A 255 -18.44 -5.95 6.89
C GLU A 255 -18.89 -4.58 7.40
N PHE A 256 -19.52 -3.76 6.52
CA PHE A 256 -19.99 -2.42 6.86
C PHE A 256 -21.51 -2.32 7.01
N LYS A 257 -22.28 -3.19 6.32
CA LYS A 257 -23.74 -3.17 6.37
C LYS A 257 -24.32 -4.13 7.40
N GLY A 258 -23.54 -5.11 7.80
CA GLY A 258 -24.02 -6.30 8.47
C GLY A 258 -24.66 -7.29 7.50
N GLY A 259 -24.74 -8.54 7.92
CA GLY A 259 -25.27 -9.65 7.16
C GLY A 259 -24.36 -10.86 7.16
N SER A 260 -24.67 -11.81 6.29
CA SER A 260 -23.88 -13.01 6.06
C SER A 260 -23.42 -13.08 4.61
N MET A 261 -22.16 -13.42 4.42
CA MET A 261 -21.58 -13.72 3.11
C MET A 261 -20.97 -15.12 3.17
N ILE A 262 -21.36 -15.95 2.22
CA ILE A 262 -20.85 -17.30 2.06
C ILE A 262 -20.24 -17.40 0.67
N THR A 263 -18.99 -17.83 0.58
CA THR A 263 -18.36 -18.17 -0.69
C THR A 263 -18.18 -19.68 -0.78
N LEU A 264 -18.79 -20.28 -1.77
CA LEU A 264 -18.74 -21.70 -2.07
C LEU A 264 -17.89 -21.89 -3.33
N ALA A 265 -17.00 -22.88 -3.33
CA ALA A 265 -16.40 -23.38 -4.56
C ALA A 265 -17.32 -24.43 -5.17
N TYR A 266 -17.39 -24.48 -6.49
CA TYR A 266 -18.15 -25.50 -7.22
C TYR A 266 -17.50 -25.85 -8.55
N GLU A 267 -17.87 -26.99 -9.11
CA GLU A 267 -17.42 -27.49 -10.41
C GLU A 267 -18.58 -27.43 -11.44
N GLY A 268 -18.26 -27.29 -12.71
CA GLY A 268 -19.25 -27.32 -13.79
C GLY A 268 -20.10 -26.05 -13.93
N ASP A 269 -21.14 -26.13 -14.76
CA ASP A 269 -22.08 -25.02 -14.97
C ASP A 269 -23.29 -25.17 -14.04
N ALA A 270 -23.74 -24.05 -13.46
CA ALA A 270 -24.91 -23.99 -12.62
C ALA A 270 -25.74 -22.76 -12.96
N ASP A 271 -27.08 -22.95 -13.11
CA ASP A 271 -27.98 -21.84 -13.36
C ASP A 271 -28.19 -21.01 -12.09
N LEU A 272 -27.82 -19.74 -12.18
CA LEU A 272 -27.92 -18.78 -11.06
C LEU A 272 -29.34 -18.55 -10.59
N SER A 273 -30.35 -18.67 -11.48
CA SER A 273 -31.76 -18.49 -11.13
C SER A 273 -32.28 -19.66 -10.31
N ASP A 274 -31.92 -20.88 -10.68
CA ASP A 274 -32.26 -22.09 -9.96
C ASP A 274 -31.54 -22.15 -8.60
N LEU A 275 -30.23 -21.87 -8.59
CA LEU A 275 -29.48 -21.77 -7.34
C LEU A 275 -30.06 -20.72 -6.40
N LYS A 276 -30.50 -19.57 -6.93
CA LYS A 276 -31.10 -18.52 -6.11
C LYS A 276 -32.41 -18.98 -5.48
N SER A 277 -33.22 -19.71 -6.21
CA SER A 277 -34.49 -20.24 -5.70
C SER A 277 -34.27 -21.31 -4.62
N THR A 278 -33.33 -22.22 -4.86
CA THR A 278 -32.97 -23.29 -3.93
C THR A 278 -32.37 -22.73 -2.63
N ILE A 279 -31.38 -21.85 -2.73
CA ILE A 279 -30.73 -21.22 -1.57
C ILE A 279 -31.77 -20.36 -0.80
N GLY A 280 -32.64 -19.66 -1.51
CA GLY A 280 -33.68 -18.84 -0.92
C GLY A 280 -34.73 -19.67 -0.15
N ALA A 281 -35.13 -20.82 -0.70
CA ALA A 281 -36.05 -21.76 -0.06
C ALA A 281 -35.44 -22.40 1.20
N GLU A 282 -34.19 -22.88 1.10
CA GLU A 282 -33.48 -23.53 2.23
C GLU A 282 -33.24 -22.57 3.38
N LEU A 283 -32.83 -21.33 3.09
CA LEU A 283 -32.58 -20.33 4.12
C LEU A 283 -33.82 -19.56 4.55
N GLY A 284 -34.99 -19.79 3.93
CA GLY A 284 -36.21 -19.04 4.19
C GLY A 284 -36.13 -17.56 3.89
N LYS A 285 -35.28 -17.15 2.93
CA LYS A 285 -34.97 -15.76 2.61
C LYS A 285 -35.08 -15.46 1.12
N SER A 286 -35.87 -14.45 0.78
CA SER A 286 -36.07 -14.00 -0.62
C SER A 286 -35.06 -12.93 -1.08
N ASN A 287 -34.44 -12.20 -0.12
CA ASN A 287 -33.58 -11.07 -0.44
C ASN A 287 -32.10 -11.47 -0.37
N LEU A 288 -31.68 -12.31 -1.29
CA LEU A 288 -30.30 -12.75 -1.40
C LEU A 288 -29.69 -12.34 -2.76
N THR A 289 -28.38 -12.06 -2.75
CA THR A 289 -27.62 -11.73 -3.95
C THR A 289 -26.62 -12.85 -4.22
N LEU A 290 -26.65 -13.38 -5.45
CA LEU A 290 -25.65 -14.34 -5.91
C LEU A 290 -24.68 -13.64 -6.85
N GLN A 291 -23.41 -13.98 -6.72
CA GLN A 291 -22.34 -13.56 -7.62
C GLN A 291 -21.46 -14.77 -7.92
N THR A 292 -21.16 -15.00 -9.18
CA THR A 292 -20.16 -15.98 -9.60
C THR A 292 -18.83 -15.33 -9.84
N GLY A 293 -17.77 -16.04 -9.57
CA GLY A 293 -16.40 -15.61 -9.80
C GLY A 293 -15.49 -16.83 -9.96
N SER A 294 -14.19 -16.59 -9.88
CA SER A 294 -13.19 -17.64 -9.73
C SER A 294 -12.32 -17.33 -8.53
N ASP A 295 -11.89 -18.37 -7.83
CA ASP A 295 -10.90 -18.22 -6.77
C ASP A 295 -9.47 -18.11 -7.35
N ILE A 296 -8.50 -17.83 -6.49
CA ILE A 296 -7.08 -17.71 -6.84
C ILE A 296 -6.52 -19.01 -7.47
N SER A 297 -7.24 -20.11 -7.34
CA SER A 297 -6.88 -21.43 -7.88
C SER A 297 -7.59 -21.74 -9.21
N GLY A 298 -8.38 -20.78 -9.73
CA GLY A 298 -9.17 -20.97 -10.96
C GLY A 298 -10.44 -21.80 -10.79
N ASN A 299 -10.79 -22.21 -9.54
CA ASN A 299 -12.08 -22.88 -9.31
C ASN A 299 -13.22 -21.87 -9.40
N GLN A 300 -14.36 -22.30 -9.92
CA GLN A 300 -15.54 -21.47 -9.92
C GLN A 300 -16.05 -21.23 -8.50
N THR A 301 -16.45 -20.01 -8.20
CA THR A 301 -16.99 -19.64 -6.90
C THR A 301 -18.36 -19.01 -7.01
N LEU A 302 -19.21 -19.35 -6.05
CA LEU A 302 -20.53 -18.77 -5.84
C LEU A 302 -20.51 -18.00 -4.52
N THR A 303 -20.65 -16.69 -4.59
CA THR A 303 -20.79 -15.85 -3.40
C THR A 303 -22.24 -15.55 -3.16
N VAL A 304 -22.75 -16.01 -2.02
CA VAL A 304 -24.12 -15.77 -1.53
C VAL A 304 -24.05 -14.67 -0.49
N THR A 305 -24.70 -13.54 -0.75
CA THR A 305 -24.78 -12.42 0.19
C THR A 305 -26.20 -12.25 0.70
N LEU A 306 -26.36 -12.30 2.02
CA LEU A 306 -27.59 -12.11 2.77
C LEU A 306 -27.48 -10.78 3.53
N PRO A 307 -28.18 -9.72 3.09
CA PRO A 307 -28.19 -8.46 3.83
C PRO A 307 -29.10 -8.56 5.05
N GLY A 308 -28.72 -7.88 6.14
CA GLY A 308 -29.56 -7.74 7.32
C GLY A 308 -28.85 -8.10 8.63
N SER A 309 -29.63 -8.22 9.70
CA SER A 309 -29.14 -8.57 11.04
C SER A 309 -29.05 -10.08 11.30
N ASP A 310 -29.54 -10.89 10.38
CA ASP A 310 -29.62 -12.33 10.59
C ASP A 310 -28.31 -13.01 10.21
N THR A 311 -27.59 -13.41 11.23
CA THR A 311 -26.39 -14.24 11.05
C THR A 311 -26.79 -15.69 10.79
N LEU A 312 -26.12 -16.34 9.85
CA LEU A 312 -26.30 -17.78 9.62
C LEU A 312 -25.62 -18.57 10.73
N THR A 313 -26.35 -19.59 11.21
CA THR A 313 -25.77 -20.56 12.14
C THR A 313 -24.98 -21.62 11.36
N THR A 314 -24.07 -22.31 12.04
CA THR A 314 -23.29 -23.42 11.45
C THR A 314 -24.22 -24.52 10.95
N GLU A 315 -25.31 -24.83 11.69
CA GLU A 315 -26.29 -25.82 11.31
C GLU A 315 -27.04 -25.44 10.02
N GLN A 316 -27.42 -24.16 9.87
CA GLN A 316 -28.05 -23.67 8.62
C GLN A 316 -27.11 -23.76 7.42
N LEU A 317 -25.81 -23.54 7.64
CA LEU A 317 -24.81 -23.65 6.59
C LEU A 317 -24.59 -25.12 6.18
N ASP A 318 -24.50 -26.02 7.14
CA ASP A 318 -24.33 -27.46 6.88
C ASP A 318 -25.54 -28.03 6.15
N ASN A 319 -26.77 -27.62 6.53
CA ASN A 319 -27.99 -28.00 5.86
C ASN A 319 -28.04 -27.44 4.42
N LEU A 320 -27.63 -26.18 4.21
CA LEU A 320 -27.54 -25.59 2.88
C LEU A 320 -26.56 -26.33 1.99
N LEU A 321 -25.38 -26.69 2.50
CA LEU A 321 -24.40 -27.46 1.74
C LEU A 321 -24.89 -28.86 1.40
N ALA A 322 -25.57 -29.52 2.33
CA ALA A 322 -26.16 -30.83 2.11
C ALA A 322 -27.25 -30.76 1.01
N ALA A 323 -28.14 -29.78 1.09
CA ALA A 323 -29.21 -29.59 0.11
C ALA A 323 -28.66 -29.26 -1.28
N LEU A 324 -27.65 -28.39 -1.37
CA LEU A 324 -26.99 -28.05 -2.64
C LEU A 324 -26.30 -29.27 -3.27
N ASN A 325 -25.59 -30.08 -2.49
CA ASN A 325 -24.89 -31.24 -3.00
C ASN A 325 -25.84 -32.41 -3.31
N GLU A 326 -27.01 -32.48 -2.67
CA GLU A 326 -28.07 -33.44 -3.01
C GLU A 326 -28.77 -33.07 -4.32
N GLN A 327 -29.10 -31.79 -4.51
CA GLN A 327 -29.83 -31.30 -5.69
C GLN A 327 -28.91 -31.13 -6.91
N TYR A 328 -27.62 -30.83 -6.69
CA TYR A 328 -26.61 -30.59 -7.74
C TYR A 328 -25.37 -31.45 -7.51
N PRO A 329 -25.44 -32.78 -7.61
CA PRO A 329 -24.32 -33.68 -7.25
C PRO A 329 -23.10 -33.53 -8.13
N ASP A 330 -23.26 -33.06 -9.38
CA ASP A 330 -22.18 -32.84 -10.32
C ASP A 330 -21.34 -31.58 -9.99
N ASN A 331 -21.93 -30.64 -9.25
CA ASN A 331 -21.29 -29.34 -8.97
C ASN A 331 -20.41 -29.34 -7.71
N LYS A 332 -20.52 -30.33 -6.83
CA LYS A 332 -19.68 -30.53 -5.65
C LYS A 332 -19.41 -29.24 -4.86
N PHE A 333 -20.45 -28.64 -4.30
CA PHE A 333 -20.31 -27.41 -3.52
C PHE A 333 -19.50 -27.64 -2.24
N VAL A 334 -18.44 -26.82 -2.07
CA VAL A 334 -17.57 -26.85 -0.88
C VAL A 334 -17.48 -25.43 -0.31
N GLN A 335 -17.55 -25.31 1.01
CA GLN A 335 -17.36 -24.05 1.70
C GLN A 335 -15.92 -23.55 1.55
N ASN A 336 -15.75 -22.34 1.00
CA ASN A 336 -14.46 -21.65 0.94
C ASN A 336 -14.33 -20.61 2.05
N GLU A 337 -15.35 -19.75 2.20
CA GLU A 337 -15.33 -18.66 3.17
C GLU A 337 -16.73 -18.37 3.69
N VAL A 338 -16.82 -18.05 4.98
CA VAL A 338 -18.05 -17.53 5.61
C VAL A 338 -17.69 -16.32 6.46
N SER A 339 -18.43 -15.25 6.27
CA SER A 339 -18.34 -14.03 7.08
C SER A 339 -19.73 -13.64 7.58
N ASN A 340 -19.87 -13.58 8.90
CA ASN A 340 -21.11 -13.17 9.57
C ASN A 340 -20.83 -11.92 10.40
N VAL A 341 -21.50 -10.82 10.09
CA VAL A 341 -21.33 -9.53 10.76
C VAL A 341 -22.67 -8.99 11.23
N ASP A 342 -22.78 -8.70 12.51
CA ASP A 342 -23.93 -7.97 13.03
C ASP A 342 -23.99 -6.56 12.47
N ALA A 343 -25.19 -6.07 12.12
CA ALA A 343 -25.36 -4.77 11.49
C ALA A 343 -24.87 -3.59 12.35
N THR A 344 -24.98 -3.72 13.68
CA THR A 344 -24.48 -2.70 14.62
C THR A 344 -22.96 -2.66 14.58
N ILE A 345 -22.30 -3.83 14.61
CA ILE A 345 -20.84 -3.96 14.56
C ILE A 345 -20.31 -3.45 13.22
N GLY A 346 -20.98 -3.78 12.11
CA GLY A 346 -20.58 -3.31 10.78
C GLY A 346 -20.63 -1.78 10.67
N LYS A 347 -21.68 -1.15 11.19
CA LYS A 347 -21.80 0.31 11.22
C LYS A 347 -20.73 0.96 12.10
N GLU A 348 -20.48 0.43 13.29
CA GLU A 348 -19.40 0.91 14.16
C GLU A 348 -18.03 0.77 13.50
N PHE A 349 -17.79 -0.33 12.82
CA PHE A 349 -16.55 -0.57 12.09
C PHE A 349 -16.35 0.45 10.95
N LEU A 350 -17.39 0.75 10.19
CA LEU A 350 -17.35 1.79 9.14
C LEU A 350 -17.01 3.17 9.74
N VAL A 351 -17.71 3.59 10.79
CA VAL A 351 -17.47 4.91 11.42
C VAL A 351 -16.06 4.99 12.00
N LYS A 352 -15.60 3.93 12.67
CA LYS A 352 -14.24 3.83 13.19
C LYS A 352 -13.18 3.94 12.09
N SER A 353 -13.44 3.32 10.94
CA SER A 353 -12.57 3.38 9.75
C SER A 353 -12.47 4.80 9.19
N VAL A 354 -13.59 5.52 9.10
CA VAL A 354 -13.61 6.92 8.66
C VAL A 354 -12.86 7.81 9.66
N VAL A 355 -13.05 7.60 10.96
CA VAL A 355 -12.31 8.34 12.00
C VAL A 355 -10.81 8.07 11.92
N ALA A 356 -10.40 6.82 11.67
CA ALA A 356 -8.99 6.46 11.46
C ALA A 356 -8.39 7.20 10.25
N LEU A 357 -9.13 7.28 9.15
CA LEU A 357 -8.72 8.00 7.94
C LEU A 357 -8.55 9.51 8.21
N VAL A 358 -9.51 10.12 8.90
CA VAL A 358 -9.44 11.55 9.28
C VAL A 358 -8.28 11.80 10.24
N ALA A 359 -8.08 10.93 11.23
CA ALA A 359 -6.97 11.03 12.17
C ALA A 359 -5.62 10.96 11.44
N ALA A 360 -5.48 10.06 10.46
CA ALA A 360 -4.29 9.97 9.62
C ALA A 360 -4.04 11.27 8.84
N CYS A 361 -5.06 11.82 8.20
CA CYS A 361 -4.96 13.09 7.48
C CYS A 361 -4.54 14.25 8.42
N VAL A 362 -5.13 14.33 9.60
CA VAL A 362 -4.80 15.36 10.58
C VAL A 362 -3.36 15.23 11.08
N LEU A 363 -2.92 14.03 11.46
CA LEU A 363 -1.55 13.82 11.92
C LEU A 363 -0.52 14.08 10.83
N ILE A 364 -0.80 13.66 9.58
CA ILE A 364 0.05 13.98 8.43
C ILE A 364 0.10 15.48 8.18
N LEU A 365 -1.05 16.18 8.23
CA LEU A 365 -1.12 17.64 8.10
C LEU A 365 -0.23 18.32 9.13
N LEU A 366 -0.37 17.95 10.40
CA LEU A 366 0.41 18.52 11.51
C LEU A 366 1.91 18.25 11.33
N TYR A 367 2.25 17.02 10.96
CA TYR A 367 3.64 16.64 10.68
C TYR A 367 4.25 17.47 9.54
N VAL A 368 3.57 17.55 8.39
CA VAL A 368 4.04 18.31 7.22
C VAL A 368 4.10 19.81 7.54
N ALA A 369 3.09 20.36 8.21
CA ALA A 369 3.06 21.76 8.62
C ALA A 369 4.26 22.12 9.53
N TYR A 370 4.57 21.27 10.51
CA TYR A 370 5.72 21.45 11.38
C TYR A 370 7.04 21.30 10.62
N ARG A 371 7.16 20.24 9.82
CA ARG A 371 8.40 19.89 9.14
C ARG A 371 8.82 20.88 8.07
N PHE A 372 7.84 21.42 7.34
CA PHE A 372 8.05 22.36 6.24
C PHE A 372 7.72 23.81 6.59
N ARG A 373 7.78 24.19 7.86
CA ARG A 373 7.50 25.55 8.34
C ARG A 373 8.29 26.66 7.60
N LYS A 374 9.51 26.35 7.11
CA LYS A 374 10.36 27.30 6.38
C LYS A 374 9.86 27.64 4.97
N ILE A 375 8.97 26.84 4.38
CA ILE A 375 8.38 27.09 3.06
C ILE A 375 6.87 27.36 3.15
N GLY A 376 6.37 27.80 4.32
CA GLY A 376 4.96 28.04 4.57
C GLY A 376 4.20 26.82 5.06
N GLY A 377 4.69 26.15 6.08
CA GLY A 377 4.30 24.87 6.61
C GLY A 377 2.81 24.52 6.54
N LEU A 378 1.93 25.41 7.04
CA LEU A 378 0.49 25.15 6.99
C LEU A 378 -0.05 25.14 5.55
N LYS A 379 0.47 26.00 4.66
CA LYS A 379 0.13 25.99 3.23
C LYS A 379 0.63 24.72 2.56
N ALA A 380 1.85 24.30 2.87
CA ALA A 380 2.41 23.04 2.37
C ALA A 380 1.60 21.83 2.87
N GLY A 381 1.24 21.80 4.16
CA GLY A 381 0.39 20.75 4.72
C GLY A 381 -0.99 20.69 4.09
N SER A 382 -1.67 21.82 3.94
CA SER A 382 -3.02 21.86 3.35
C SER A 382 -3.01 21.46 1.86
N THR A 383 -2.02 21.91 1.08
CA THR A 383 -1.91 21.46 -0.33
C THR A 383 -1.55 19.98 -0.46
N ALA A 384 -0.76 19.42 0.47
CA ALA A 384 -0.53 17.99 0.54
C ALA A 384 -1.82 17.22 0.81
N ILE A 385 -2.64 17.65 1.77
CA ILE A 385 -3.92 16.98 2.06
C ILE A 385 -4.87 17.04 0.86
N VAL A 386 -4.94 18.16 0.13
CA VAL A 386 -5.76 18.24 -1.10
C VAL A 386 -5.30 17.21 -2.14
N ALA A 387 -3.99 17.04 -2.33
CA ALA A 387 -3.46 16.01 -3.22
C ALA A 387 -3.83 14.59 -2.74
N LEU A 388 -3.68 14.32 -1.44
CA LEU A 388 -4.04 13.02 -0.85
C LEU A 388 -5.54 12.72 -0.98
N LEU A 389 -6.40 13.71 -0.74
CA LEU A 389 -7.86 13.55 -0.93
C LEU A 389 -8.20 13.24 -2.38
N HIS A 390 -7.52 13.89 -3.33
CA HIS A 390 -7.66 13.57 -4.76
C HIS A 390 -7.28 12.12 -5.04
N ASP A 391 -6.14 11.66 -4.55
CA ASP A 391 -5.66 10.29 -4.79
C ASP A 391 -6.58 9.24 -4.17
N MET A 392 -7.05 9.47 -2.94
CA MET A 392 -8.06 8.62 -2.30
C MET A 392 -9.36 8.58 -3.10
N PHE A 393 -9.79 9.73 -3.64
CA PHE A 393 -11.00 9.79 -4.44
C PHE A 393 -10.86 9.04 -5.77
N VAL A 394 -9.68 9.05 -6.38
CA VAL A 394 -9.37 8.24 -7.58
C VAL A 394 -9.49 6.74 -7.26
N VAL A 395 -8.92 6.29 -6.14
CA VAL A 395 -9.02 4.88 -5.73
C VAL A 395 -10.49 4.50 -5.43
N PHE A 396 -11.20 5.33 -4.69
CA PHE A 396 -12.64 5.15 -4.49
C PHE A 396 -13.37 5.05 -5.82
N GLY A 397 -13.01 5.90 -6.79
CA GLY A 397 -13.55 5.87 -8.14
C GLY A 397 -13.33 4.53 -8.86
N VAL A 398 -12.15 3.93 -8.72
CA VAL A 398 -11.87 2.59 -9.28
C VAL A 398 -12.82 1.54 -8.70
N PHE A 399 -13.03 1.54 -7.38
CA PHE A 399 -13.97 0.61 -6.74
C PHE A 399 -15.41 0.80 -7.23
N VAL A 400 -15.85 2.05 -7.37
CA VAL A 400 -17.18 2.37 -7.90
C VAL A 400 -17.34 1.94 -9.36
N LEU A 401 -16.37 2.27 -10.22
CA LEU A 401 -16.39 1.96 -11.66
C LEU A 401 -16.37 0.44 -11.92
N LEU A 402 -15.56 -0.29 -11.17
CA LEU A 402 -15.45 -1.75 -11.28
C LEU A 402 -16.50 -2.50 -10.46
N ARG A 403 -17.39 -1.78 -9.76
CA ARG A 403 -18.45 -2.36 -8.92
C ARG A 403 -17.91 -3.26 -7.79
N ILE A 404 -16.70 -3.02 -7.33
CA ILE A 404 -16.07 -3.75 -6.21
C ILE A 404 -16.71 -3.26 -4.91
N PRO A 405 -17.18 -4.14 -4.01
CA PRO A 405 -17.74 -3.72 -2.73
C PRO A 405 -16.66 -3.12 -1.82
N LEU A 406 -17.02 -2.05 -1.11
CA LEU A 406 -16.15 -1.44 -0.10
C LEU A 406 -16.16 -2.31 1.15
N ASN A 407 -14.98 -2.72 1.62
CA ASN A 407 -14.74 -3.55 2.80
C ASN A 407 -13.53 -3.04 3.59
N GLY A 408 -13.11 -3.78 4.61
CA GLY A 408 -11.94 -3.44 5.43
C GLY A 408 -10.64 -3.33 4.64
N ASN A 409 -10.46 -4.16 3.60
CA ASN A 409 -9.29 -4.09 2.73
C ASN A 409 -9.23 -2.78 1.92
N PHE A 410 -10.40 -2.23 1.52
CA PHE A 410 -10.48 -0.90 0.91
C PHE A 410 -9.97 0.19 1.87
N ILE A 411 -10.32 0.13 3.15
CA ILE A 411 -9.81 1.09 4.16
C ILE A 411 -8.30 0.95 4.34
N ALA A 412 -7.80 -0.28 4.43
CA ALA A 412 -6.36 -0.53 4.49
C ALA A 412 -5.64 0.04 3.25
N ALA A 413 -6.21 -0.14 2.05
CA ALA A 413 -5.67 0.42 0.82
C ALA A 413 -5.66 1.95 0.84
N LEU A 414 -6.76 2.61 1.26
CA LEU A 414 -6.81 4.08 1.38
C LEU A 414 -5.75 4.62 2.34
N LEU A 415 -5.62 4.02 3.52
CA LEU A 415 -4.62 4.43 4.50
C LEU A 415 -3.19 4.20 3.98
N THR A 416 -2.97 3.11 3.25
CA THR A 416 -1.68 2.84 2.60
C THR A 416 -1.31 3.89 1.58
N ILE A 417 -2.27 4.24 0.72
CA ILE A 417 -2.08 5.26 -0.31
C ILE A 417 -1.81 6.62 0.31
N LEU A 418 -2.46 6.96 1.43
CA LEU A 418 -2.12 8.16 2.20
C LEU A 418 -0.63 8.19 2.57
N GLY A 419 -0.13 7.10 3.16
CA GLY A 419 1.27 7.01 3.58
C GLY A 419 2.25 7.03 2.40
N TYR A 420 1.89 6.39 1.29
CA TYR A 420 2.75 6.27 0.12
C TYR A 420 2.75 7.54 -0.75
N SER A 421 1.59 8.10 -1.05
CA SER A 421 1.47 9.31 -1.88
C SER A 421 2.11 10.52 -1.23
N ILE A 422 1.96 10.66 0.10
CA ILE A 422 2.61 11.77 0.82
C ILE A 422 4.13 11.68 0.77
N ASN A 423 4.72 10.48 0.67
CA ASN A 423 6.17 10.31 0.56
C ASN A 423 6.73 11.06 -0.65
N ASP A 424 6.12 10.91 -1.84
CA ASP A 424 6.54 11.64 -3.04
C ASP A 424 6.35 13.16 -2.89
N THR A 425 5.25 13.59 -2.29
CA THR A 425 4.99 15.02 -2.01
C THR A 425 6.05 15.62 -1.09
N VAL A 426 6.40 14.90 -0.01
CA VAL A 426 7.42 15.32 0.95
C VAL A 426 8.79 15.50 0.28
N VAL A 427 9.11 14.64 -0.67
CA VAL A 427 10.37 14.75 -1.43
C VAL A 427 10.43 15.98 -2.30
N ILE A 428 9.32 16.29 -2.98
CA ILE A 428 9.23 17.53 -3.76
C ILE A 428 9.35 18.73 -2.82
N TYR A 429 8.71 18.70 -1.67
CA TYR A 429 8.80 19.79 -0.68
C TYR A 429 10.21 19.93 -0.09
N ASP A 430 10.90 18.81 0.14
CA ASP A 430 12.31 18.85 0.56
C ASP A 430 13.19 19.52 -0.49
N ARG A 431 12.96 19.21 -1.79
CA ARG A 431 13.67 19.85 -2.91
C ARG A 431 13.32 21.33 -3.02
N ILE A 432 12.05 21.71 -2.84
CA ILE A 432 11.64 23.12 -2.81
C ILE A 432 12.34 23.86 -1.65
N ARG A 433 12.43 23.24 -0.47
CA ARG A 433 13.12 23.80 0.69
C ARG A 433 14.61 24.00 0.42
N GLU A 434 15.28 23.03 -0.20
CA GLU A 434 16.68 23.10 -0.61
C GLU A 434 16.90 24.22 -1.61
N ASN A 435 16.14 24.26 -2.69
CA ASN A 435 16.22 25.27 -3.74
C ASN A 435 15.85 26.66 -3.23
N ASN A 436 14.92 26.80 -2.29
CA ASN A 436 14.59 28.06 -1.66
C ASN A 436 15.79 28.65 -0.88
N GLY A 437 16.57 27.78 -0.23
CA GLY A 437 17.83 28.20 0.41
C GLY A 437 18.88 28.69 -0.58
N LEU A 438 18.96 28.08 -1.78
CA LEU A 438 19.97 28.38 -2.79
C LEU A 438 19.57 29.54 -3.71
N TYR A 439 18.32 29.59 -4.14
CA TYR A 439 17.83 30.44 -5.24
C TYR A 439 16.64 31.33 -4.85
N GLY A 440 16.10 31.24 -3.62
CA GLY A 440 14.87 31.93 -3.22
C GLY A 440 14.90 33.46 -3.32
N LYS A 441 16.11 34.06 -3.31
CA LYS A 441 16.31 35.49 -3.56
C LYS A 441 16.41 35.85 -5.05
N LYS A 442 16.60 34.87 -5.93
CA LYS A 442 16.93 35.07 -7.36
C LYS A 442 15.82 34.59 -8.30
N MET A 443 14.92 33.75 -7.82
CA MET A 443 13.86 33.14 -8.61
C MET A 443 12.48 33.39 -7.98
N SER A 444 11.46 33.52 -8.81
CA SER A 444 10.08 33.56 -8.33
C SER A 444 9.64 32.19 -7.79
N LEU A 445 8.67 32.17 -6.88
CA LEU A 445 8.17 30.92 -6.31
C LEU A 445 7.67 29.92 -7.37
N PRO A 446 6.92 30.33 -8.42
CA PRO A 446 6.51 29.40 -9.49
C PRO A 446 7.68 28.78 -10.24
N GLU A 447 8.72 29.55 -10.56
CA GLU A 447 9.92 29.05 -11.23
C GLU A 447 10.69 28.08 -10.34
N LEU A 448 10.84 28.42 -9.06
CA LEU A 448 11.52 27.59 -8.08
C LEU A 448 10.79 26.25 -7.88
N VAL A 449 9.45 26.27 -7.79
CA VAL A 449 8.64 25.05 -7.71
C VAL A 449 8.77 24.22 -8.98
N ASN A 450 8.69 24.82 -10.16
CA ASN A 450 8.85 24.13 -11.44
C ASN A 450 10.24 23.46 -11.56
N LEU A 451 11.30 24.17 -11.14
CA LEU A 451 12.66 23.63 -11.09
C LEU A 451 12.73 22.42 -10.15
N SER A 452 12.15 22.54 -8.97
CA SER A 452 12.18 21.47 -7.94
C SER A 452 11.45 20.21 -8.40
N ILE A 453 10.30 20.34 -9.04
CA ILE A 453 9.56 19.22 -9.63
C ILE A 453 10.41 18.52 -10.71
N ASN A 454 10.98 19.29 -11.64
CA ASN A 454 11.83 18.72 -12.70
C ASN A 454 13.05 17.99 -12.14
N GLN A 455 13.67 18.50 -11.08
CA GLN A 455 14.82 17.86 -10.43
C GLN A 455 14.43 16.57 -9.68
N SER A 456 13.21 16.48 -9.18
CA SER A 456 12.68 15.29 -8.47
C SER A 456 12.03 14.28 -9.41
N PHE A 457 11.67 14.67 -10.64
CA PHE A 457 10.85 13.90 -11.58
C PHE A 457 11.41 12.51 -11.88
N GLY A 458 12.70 12.42 -12.24
CA GLY A 458 13.33 11.14 -12.59
C GLY A 458 13.29 10.13 -11.44
N ARG A 459 13.41 10.62 -10.21
CA ARG A 459 13.32 9.82 -9.01
C ARG A 459 11.88 9.37 -8.74
N SER A 460 10.91 10.28 -8.69
CA SER A 460 9.49 9.93 -8.49
C SER A 460 9.00 8.94 -9.54
N MET A 461 9.43 9.09 -10.80
CA MET A 461 9.11 8.11 -11.84
C MET A 461 9.70 6.73 -11.55
N MET A 462 10.93 6.64 -11.06
CA MET A 462 11.54 5.35 -10.74
C MET A 462 10.86 4.67 -9.57
N THR A 463 10.54 5.40 -8.50
CA THR A 463 9.81 4.85 -7.35
C THR A 463 8.41 4.39 -7.73
N SER A 464 7.68 5.18 -8.52
CA SER A 464 6.36 4.78 -9.05
C SER A 464 6.44 3.53 -9.93
N ILE A 465 7.42 3.43 -10.84
CA ILE A 465 7.60 2.26 -11.71
C ILE A 465 7.90 1.00 -10.89
N THR A 466 8.81 1.08 -9.91
CA THR A 466 9.16 -0.10 -9.07
C THR A 466 7.95 -0.59 -8.28
N THR A 467 7.16 0.31 -7.72
CA THR A 467 5.94 -0.04 -6.99
C THR A 467 4.85 -0.57 -7.91
N CYS A 468 4.64 0.07 -9.07
CA CYS A 468 3.68 -0.42 -10.06
C CYS A 468 4.03 -1.83 -10.55
N ILE A 469 5.31 -2.14 -10.80
CA ILE A 469 5.76 -3.49 -11.16
C ILE A 469 5.41 -4.48 -10.04
N ALA A 470 5.75 -4.16 -8.79
CA ALA A 470 5.47 -5.04 -7.65
C ALA A 470 3.97 -5.33 -7.50
N LEU A 471 3.13 -4.30 -7.53
CA LEU A 471 1.68 -4.44 -7.38
C LEU A 471 1.03 -5.11 -8.61
N ALA A 472 1.46 -4.77 -9.82
CA ALA A 472 0.93 -5.38 -11.05
C ALA A 472 1.17 -6.90 -11.07
N ILE A 473 2.32 -7.35 -10.60
CA ILE A 473 2.62 -8.78 -10.52
C ILE A 473 1.73 -9.47 -9.50
N VAL A 474 1.53 -8.86 -8.33
CA VAL A 474 0.59 -9.40 -7.34
C VAL A 474 -0.81 -9.53 -7.96
N CYS A 475 -1.29 -8.50 -8.65
CA CYS A 475 -2.60 -8.55 -9.33
C CYS A 475 -2.65 -9.64 -10.41
N VAL A 476 -1.65 -9.72 -11.29
CA VAL A 476 -1.63 -10.70 -12.40
C VAL A 476 -1.55 -12.12 -11.86
N VAL A 477 -0.64 -12.39 -10.92
CA VAL A 477 -0.46 -13.74 -10.35
C VAL A 477 -1.66 -14.15 -9.50
N SER A 478 -2.41 -13.19 -8.92
CA SER A 478 -3.65 -13.49 -8.18
C SER A 478 -4.86 -13.78 -9.10
N ILE A 479 -4.76 -13.46 -10.40
CA ILE A 479 -5.83 -13.70 -11.39
C ILE A 479 -5.58 -15.01 -12.15
N ILE A 480 -4.31 -15.41 -12.34
CA ILE A 480 -3.91 -16.67 -12.98
C ILE A 480 -3.95 -17.82 -11.98
#